data_ea4e546995a93f3e28e5046a832a8106
#
_entry.id   ea4e546995a93f3e28e5046a832a8106
#
_cell.length_a   1.000
_cell.length_b   1.000
_cell.length_c   1.000
_cell.angle_alpha   90.00
_cell.angle_beta   90.00
_cell.angle_gamma   90.00
#
_symmetry.space_group_name_H-M   'P 1'
#
loop_
_entity.id
_entity.type
_entity.pdbx_description
1 polymer ?
#
loop_
_entity_poly.entity_id
_entity_poly.type
_entity_poly.pdbx_seq_one_letter_code
_entity_poly.pdbx_strand_id
1 'polypeptide(L)'
;MKFIHIADVNLGAQPDRGRIWSDVRAKEIYSTFHRVIEVCEEQKIELLLIAGNLFYTRPTEQDLKELDFQLRKIPNTKTVIIAGDQDYIDPGSAWETYTFESNTIVMPRDQAASVYFEDLNVCVSGYSYGHATYTGRILERMRPGKSDAYNILLGHGGDMEHMPFSKEHVAKLGFQYVALGHMHKPAHILKNHMAFAGTLEPLSYTETGKHGYILGEVSTSGETTITFVPFACRKYVNMAMDINSTYTNGDICNLVEGKMQELGADNIYRILLRGRAAQNMEINLSELTRRYCINEVIDKTECDYDMDELHVSNHDNLLGRLIDELTDDKKGGDKAIRDKALH
;
A
#
# COMPACT_ATOMS: atom_id res chain seq x y z
N MET A 1 -23.50 12.74 9.54
CA MET A 1 -22.79 11.52 9.99
C MET A 1 -21.35 11.57 9.49
N LYS A 2 -20.39 11.18 10.37
CA LYS A 2 -18.99 10.98 10.00
C LYS A 2 -18.63 9.49 10.08
N PHE A 3 -17.88 9.00 9.11
CA PHE A 3 -17.40 7.64 9.13
C PHE A 3 -15.91 7.53 8.72
N ILE A 4 -15.25 6.49 9.21
CA ILE A 4 -13.93 6.07 8.75
C ILE A 4 -14.08 4.75 8.01
N HIS A 5 -13.41 4.64 6.86
CA HIS A 5 -13.29 3.41 6.09
C HIS A 5 -11.81 3.01 6.00
N ILE A 6 -11.49 1.85 6.56
CA ILE A 6 -10.20 1.19 6.48
C ILE A 6 -10.34 -0.19 5.84
N ALA A 7 -9.26 -0.71 5.32
CA ALA A 7 -9.14 -2.07 4.80
C ALA A 7 -7.70 -2.55 4.94
N ASP A 8 -7.49 -3.84 4.78
CA ASP A 8 -6.16 -4.44 4.66
C ASP A 8 -5.19 -3.93 5.76
N VAL A 9 -5.69 -3.92 7.00
CA VAL A 9 -4.90 -3.51 8.19
C VAL A 9 -3.79 -4.51 8.45
N ASN A 10 -4.07 -5.81 8.19
CA ASN A 10 -3.11 -6.90 8.28
C ASN A 10 -2.43 -7.03 9.65
N LEU A 11 -3.22 -6.95 10.74
CA LEU A 11 -2.72 -7.19 12.09
C LEU A 11 -2.02 -8.55 12.17
N GLY A 12 -0.81 -8.58 12.74
CA GLY A 12 0.03 -9.78 12.81
C GLY A 12 0.97 -9.98 11.63
N ALA A 13 0.92 -9.13 10.59
CA ALA A 13 1.91 -9.17 9.54
C ALA A 13 3.31 -8.79 10.04
N GLN A 14 4.33 -9.38 9.43
CA GLN A 14 5.74 -9.09 9.69
C GLN A 14 6.43 -8.68 8.38
N PRO A 15 6.29 -7.42 7.96
CA PRO A 15 6.96 -6.90 6.78
C PRO A 15 8.48 -6.99 6.89
N ASP A 16 9.16 -7.10 5.75
CA ASP A 16 10.63 -7.10 5.66
C ASP A 16 11.32 -8.16 6.55
N ARG A 17 10.72 -9.36 6.64
CA ARG A 17 11.23 -10.45 7.47
C ARG A 17 12.73 -10.69 7.23
N GLY A 18 13.51 -10.72 8.30
CA GLY A 18 14.97 -10.83 8.27
C GLY A 18 15.72 -9.49 8.20
N ARG A 19 15.03 -8.37 8.12
CA ARG A 19 15.62 -7.04 8.27
C ARG A 19 15.58 -6.59 9.73
N ILE A 20 16.53 -5.76 10.12
CA ILE A 20 16.65 -5.26 11.53
C ILE A 20 15.43 -4.44 11.98
N TRP A 21 14.65 -3.89 11.05
CA TRP A 21 13.43 -3.11 11.32
C TRP A 21 12.13 -3.93 11.26
N SER A 22 12.19 -5.23 10.91
CA SER A 22 10.99 -6.05 10.74
C SER A 22 10.09 -6.07 12.00
N ASP A 23 10.68 -6.21 13.19
CA ASP A 23 9.92 -6.20 14.45
C ASP A 23 9.31 -4.83 14.76
N VAL A 24 9.95 -3.76 14.34
CA VAL A 24 9.42 -2.39 14.44
C VAL A 24 8.21 -2.26 13.51
N ARG A 25 8.31 -2.73 12.26
CA ARG A 25 7.22 -2.71 11.28
C ARG A 25 5.97 -3.44 11.78
N ALA A 26 6.16 -4.63 12.35
CA ALA A 26 5.05 -5.37 12.94
C ALA A 26 4.32 -4.57 14.04
N LYS A 27 5.08 -3.87 14.91
CA LYS A 27 4.50 -3.00 15.95
C LYS A 27 3.82 -1.76 15.39
N GLU A 28 4.36 -1.18 14.31
CA GLU A 28 3.79 0.00 13.66
C GLU A 28 2.39 -0.28 13.09
N ILE A 29 2.14 -1.49 12.55
CA ILE A 29 0.81 -1.90 12.08
C ILE A 29 -0.21 -1.81 13.21
N TYR A 30 0.09 -2.39 14.37
CA TYR A 30 -0.79 -2.29 15.55
C TYR A 30 -0.93 -0.84 16.04
N SER A 31 0.18 -0.10 16.11
CA SER A 31 0.18 1.29 16.56
C SER A 31 -0.68 2.17 15.65
N THR A 32 -0.58 1.99 14.34
CA THR A 32 -1.38 2.77 13.38
C THR A 32 -2.86 2.44 13.50
N PHE A 33 -3.22 1.17 13.70
CA PHE A 33 -4.62 0.79 13.98
C PHE A 33 -5.12 1.42 15.29
N HIS A 34 -4.33 1.40 16.36
CA HIS A 34 -4.70 2.05 17.63
C HIS A 34 -4.91 3.56 17.46
N ARG A 35 -4.05 4.23 16.69
CA ARG A 35 -4.23 5.65 16.34
C ARG A 35 -5.51 5.92 15.54
N VAL A 36 -5.98 4.98 14.70
CA VAL A 36 -7.29 5.10 14.05
C VAL A 36 -8.42 5.07 15.09
N ILE A 37 -8.32 4.20 16.11
CA ILE A 37 -9.28 4.16 17.22
C ILE A 37 -9.28 5.50 17.99
N GLU A 38 -8.10 6.06 18.28
CA GLU A 38 -7.97 7.39 18.91
C GLU A 38 -8.63 8.49 18.06
N VAL A 39 -8.41 8.48 16.75
CA VAL A 39 -9.07 9.42 15.81
C VAL A 39 -10.60 9.26 15.85
N CYS A 40 -11.10 8.02 15.96
CA CYS A 40 -12.55 7.79 16.07
C CYS A 40 -13.15 8.48 17.30
N GLU A 41 -12.47 8.42 18.44
CA GLU A 41 -12.92 9.09 19.67
C GLU A 41 -12.78 10.62 19.56
N GLU A 42 -11.61 11.11 19.17
CA GLU A 42 -11.33 12.54 19.08
C GLU A 42 -12.23 13.29 18.10
N GLN A 43 -12.47 12.71 16.93
CA GLN A 43 -13.29 13.31 15.88
C GLN A 43 -14.77 12.93 15.96
N LYS A 44 -15.15 12.16 16.97
CA LYS A 44 -16.52 11.67 17.19
C LYS A 44 -17.09 10.97 15.96
N ILE A 45 -16.32 10.00 15.48
CA ILE A 45 -16.73 9.16 14.34
C ILE A 45 -17.89 8.27 14.77
N GLU A 46 -18.95 8.30 14.00
CA GLU A 46 -20.20 7.55 14.32
C GLU A 46 -20.17 6.13 13.74
N LEU A 47 -19.39 5.91 12.65
CA LEU A 47 -19.32 4.61 11.99
C LEU A 47 -17.87 4.29 11.54
N LEU A 48 -17.36 3.12 11.93
CA LEU A 48 -16.10 2.56 11.47
C LEU A 48 -16.38 1.36 10.55
N LEU A 49 -15.93 1.43 9.31
CA LEU A 49 -16.07 0.41 8.29
C LEU A 49 -14.72 -0.28 8.08
N ILE A 50 -14.67 -1.61 8.24
CA ILE A 50 -13.48 -2.41 8.05
C ILE A 50 -13.72 -3.39 6.88
N ALA A 51 -13.14 -3.08 5.74
CA ALA A 51 -13.43 -3.72 4.46
C ALA A 51 -12.49 -4.92 4.18
N GLY A 52 -12.38 -5.86 5.11
CA GLY A 52 -11.64 -7.12 4.97
C GLY A 52 -10.15 -7.01 5.30
N ASN A 53 -9.52 -8.17 5.48
CA ASN A 53 -8.11 -8.34 5.83
C ASN A 53 -7.69 -7.48 7.03
N LEU A 54 -8.53 -7.48 8.09
CA LEU A 54 -8.17 -6.86 9.37
C LEU A 54 -6.97 -7.57 9.97
N PHE A 55 -6.91 -8.90 9.83
CA PHE A 55 -5.77 -9.73 10.21
C PHE A 55 -5.02 -10.26 8.99
N TYR A 56 -3.72 -10.44 9.13
CA TYR A 56 -2.85 -11.00 8.07
C TYR A 56 -3.09 -12.49 7.83
N THR A 57 -3.62 -13.17 8.83
CA THR A 57 -4.06 -14.57 8.78
C THR A 57 -5.35 -14.69 9.60
N ARG A 58 -5.99 -15.86 9.56
CA ARG A 58 -7.17 -16.13 10.37
C ARG A 58 -6.88 -15.89 11.86
N PRO A 59 -7.67 -15.04 12.54
CA PRO A 59 -7.42 -14.68 13.93
C PRO A 59 -7.72 -15.84 14.87
N THR A 60 -7.01 -15.83 15.98
CA THR A 60 -7.31 -16.64 17.16
C THR A 60 -8.34 -15.93 18.05
N GLU A 61 -8.90 -16.64 19.04
CA GLU A 61 -9.76 -16.01 20.05
C GLU A 61 -9.02 -14.89 20.83
N GLN A 62 -7.72 -15.06 21.05
CA GLN A 62 -6.91 -14.05 21.73
C GLN A 62 -6.78 -12.76 20.90
N ASP A 63 -6.62 -12.90 19.58
CA ASP A 63 -6.58 -11.75 18.66
C ASP A 63 -7.90 -10.98 18.68
N LEU A 64 -9.03 -11.68 18.71
CA LEU A 64 -10.35 -11.05 18.78
C LEU A 64 -10.63 -10.41 20.15
N LYS A 65 -10.13 -10.98 21.24
CA LYS A 65 -10.19 -10.33 22.58
C LYS A 65 -9.43 -9.02 22.62
N GLU A 66 -8.24 -8.99 22.02
CA GLU A 66 -7.43 -7.75 21.93
C GLU A 66 -8.12 -6.72 21.04
N LEU A 67 -8.63 -7.13 19.89
CA LEU A 67 -9.43 -6.26 19.00
C LEU A 67 -10.63 -5.66 19.73
N ASP A 68 -11.42 -6.49 20.40
CA ASP A 68 -12.62 -6.05 21.14
C ASP A 68 -12.26 -5.08 22.29
N PHE A 69 -11.15 -5.34 22.98
CA PHE A 69 -10.63 -4.43 24.01
C PHE A 69 -10.31 -3.04 23.42
N GLN A 70 -9.75 -2.97 22.23
CA GLN A 70 -9.49 -1.70 21.56
C GLN A 70 -10.79 -1.02 21.12
N LEU A 71 -11.73 -1.76 20.51
CA LEU A 71 -13.01 -1.23 20.02
C LEU A 71 -13.93 -0.76 21.15
N ARG A 72 -13.82 -1.32 22.36
CA ARG A 72 -14.56 -0.82 23.54
C ARG A 72 -14.13 0.59 23.98
N LYS A 73 -13.00 1.10 23.53
CA LYS A 73 -12.57 2.49 23.78
C LYS A 73 -13.41 3.52 23.03
N ILE A 74 -14.13 3.08 22.00
CA ILE A 74 -15.01 3.93 21.18
C ILE A 74 -16.48 3.51 21.27
N PRO A 75 -17.08 3.57 22.46
CA PRO A 75 -18.44 3.03 22.69
C PRO A 75 -19.54 3.72 21.90
N ASN A 76 -19.28 4.94 21.41
CA ASN A 76 -20.23 5.71 20.59
C ASN A 76 -20.07 5.47 19.09
N THR A 77 -19.04 4.74 18.67
CA THR A 77 -18.79 4.38 17.26
C THR A 77 -19.39 3.00 16.98
N LYS A 78 -20.23 2.89 15.97
CA LYS A 78 -20.67 1.58 15.44
C LYS A 78 -19.54 1.04 14.55
N THR A 79 -19.14 -0.21 14.74
CA THR A 79 -18.12 -0.86 13.92
C THR A 79 -18.71 -1.98 13.09
N VAL A 80 -18.49 -1.98 11.79
CA VAL A 80 -18.93 -3.06 10.89
C VAL A 80 -17.70 -3.64 10.20
N ILE A 81 -17.52 -4.95 10.33
CA ILE A 81 -16.38 -5.69 9.81
C ILE A 81 -16.88 -6.72 8.80
N ILE A 82 -16.19 -6.85 7.67
CA ILE A 82 -16.22 -8.04 6.84
C ILE A 82 -14.84 -8.71 6.90
N ALA A 83 -14.81 -10.03 6.82
CA ALA A 83 -13.57 -10.77 6.59
C ALA A 83 -13.19 -10.73 5.11
N GLY A 84 -11.88 -10.68 4.82
CA GLY A 84 -11.32 -10.72 3.49
C GLY A 84 -10.79 -12.10 3.10
N ASP A 85 -9.92 -12.15 2.09
CA ASP A 85 -9.34 -13.38 1.54
C ASP A 85 -8.23 -13.98 2.42
N GLN A 86 -7.60 -13.17 3.31
CA GLN A 86 -6.56 -13.64 4.23
C GLN A 86 -7.13 -14.09 5.58
N ASP A 87 -8.09 -13.34 6.09
CA ASP A 87 -8.71 -13.55 7.41
C ASP A 87 -10.12 -14.15 7.34
N TYR A 88 -10.42 -14.91 6.27
CA TYR A 88 -11.74 -15.47 6.02
C TYR A 88 -12.28 -16.33 7.18
N ILE A 89 -13.61 -16.44 7.25
CA ILE A 89 -14.34 -17.09 8.34
C ILE A 89 -14.49 -18.58 8.03
N ASP A 90 -13.67 -19.44 8.65
CA ASP A 90 -13.88 -20.87 8.60
C ASP A 90 -15.05 -21.30 9.51
N PRO A 91 -15.73 -22.43 9.21
CA PRO A 91 -16.69 -23.04 10.13
C PRO A 91 -16.06 -23.31 11.51
N GLY A 92 -16.68 -22.82 12.57
CA GLY A 92 -16.21 -22.99 13.94
C GLY A 92 -14.96 -22.20 14.30
N SER A 93 -14.55 -21.26 13.46
CA SER A 93 -13.41 -20.35 13.74
C SER A 93 -13.74 -19.35 14.86
N ALA A 94 -12.68 -18.68 15.34
CA ALA A 94 -12.84 -17.62 16.33
C ALA A 94 -13.80 -16.51 15.85
N TRP A 95 -13.76 -16.14 14.57
CA TRP A 95 -14.70 -15.17 13.97
C TRP A 95 -16.18 -15.56 14.18
N GLU A 96 -16.51 -16.85 14.08
CA GLU A 96 -17.88 -17.36 14.20
C GLU A 96 -18.34 -17.53 15.66
N THR A 97 -17.40 -17.85 16.55
CA THR A 97 -17.70 -18.23 17.94
C THR A 97 -17.53 -17.10 18.94
N TYR A 98 -16.75 -16.06 18.60
CA TYR A 98 -16.50 -14.94 19.48
C TYR A 98 -17.68 -13.97 19.49
N THR A 99 -18.07 -13.53 20.69
CA THR A 99 -19.11 -12.51 20.88
C THR A 99 -18.45 -11.22 21.34
N PHE A 100 -18.54 -10.17 20.52
CA PHE A 100 -18.01 -8.84 20.84
C PHE A 100 -18.84 -8.18 21.96
N GLU A 101 -18.14 -7.58 22.92
CA GLU A 101 -18.75 -6.73 23.95
C GLU A 101 -18.87 -5.26 23.50
N SER A 102 -18.08 -4.88 22.48
CA SER A 102 -18.13 -3.56 21.83
C SER A 102 -19.29 -3.44 20.86
N ASN A 103 -19.54 -2.21 20.35
CA ASN A 103 -20.53 -1.94 19.30
C ASN A 103 -20.08 -2.45 17.92
N THR A 104 -19.66 -3.72 17.86
CA THR A 104 -19.06 -4.33 16.66
C THR A 104 -19.96 -5.42 16.10
N ILE A 105 -20.18 -5.37 14.80
CA ILE A 105 -20.89 -6.38 14.03
C ILE A 105 -19.96 -6.93 12.97
N VAL A 106 -19.74 -8.24 12.98
CA VAL A 106 -19.05 -8.96 11.91
C VAL A 106 -20.10 -9.52 10.96
N MET A 107 -20.02 -9.19 9.68
CA MET A 107 -20.93 -9.71 8.66
C MET A 107 -20.71 -11.22 8.49
N PRO A 108 -21.79 -12.01 8.30
CA PRO A 108 -21.66 -13.45 8.16
C PRO A 108 -20.94 -13.83 6.87
N ARG A 109 -20.29 -14.99 6.89
CA ARG A 109 -19.63 -15.58 5.71
C ARG A 109 -20.64 -16.15 4.72
N ASP A 110 -20.28 -16.16 3.45
CA ASP A 110 -20.95 -16.85 2.35
C ASP A 110 -22.40 -16.40 2.10
N GLN A 111 -22.82 -15.30 2.70
CA GLN A 111 -24.13 -14.72 2.46
C GLN A 111 -24.14 -13.20 2.55
N ALA A 112 -24.98 -12.59 1.72
CA ALA A 112 -25.27 -11.17 1.82
C ALA A 112 -26.06 -10.89 3.10
N ALA A 113 -25.59 -9.92 3.88
CA ALA A 113 -26.27 -9.46 5.09
C ALA A 113 -26.32 -7.94 5.16
N SER A 114 -27.27 -7.42 5.92
CA SER A 114 -27.41 -5.98 6.15
C SER A 114 -27.70 -5.72 7.62
N VAL A 115 -27.08 -4.67 8.16
CA VAL A 115 -27.37 -4.15 9.50
C VAL A 115 -27.86 -2.73 9.38
N TYR A 116 -28.92 -2.40 10.09
CA TYR A 116 -29.51 -1.07 10.15
C TYR A 116 -29.27 -0.44 11.51
N PHE A 117 -28.68 0.73 11.52
CA PHE A 117 -28.49 1.57 12.70
C PHE A 117 -29.53 2.70 12.68
N GLU A 118 -30.56 2.55 13.53
CA GLU A 118 -31.71 3.45 13.55
C GLU A 118 -31.31 4.87 13.96
N ASP A 119 -30.40 5.00 14.94
CA ASP A 119 -29.92 6.26 15.49
C ASP A 119 -29.13 7.09 14.44
N LEU A 120 -28.54 6.44 13.44
CA LEU A 120 -27.80 7.08 12.34
C LEU A 120 -28.61 7.16 11.04
N ASN A 121 -29.70 6.42 10.95
CA ASN A 121 -30.45 6.13 9.73
C ASN A 121 -29.55 5.59 8.60
N VAL A 122 -28.65 4.64 8.94
CA VAL A 122 -27.67 4.03 8.03
C VAL A 122 -27.89 2.53 7.97
N CYS A 123 -27.86 2.00 6.75
CA CYS A 123 -27.86 0.56 6.50
C CYS A 123 -26.55 0.14 5.83
N VAL A 124 -25.78 -0.73 6.48
CA VAL A 124 -24.56 -1.29 5.92
C VAL A 124 -24.85 -2.69 5.43
N SER A 125 -24.61 -2.95 4.15
CA SER A 125 -24.72 -4.28 3.53
C SER A 125 -23.33 -4.81 3.24
N GLY A 126 -23.05 -6.07 3.54
CA GLY A 126 -21.73 -6.65 3.37
C GLY A 126 -21.78 -8.16 3.13
N TYR A 127 -20.61 -8.70 2.80
CA TYR A 127 -20.39 -10.11 2.55
C TYR A 127 -18.98 -10.48 3.00
N SER A 128 -18.83 -11.37 3.99
CA SER A 128 -17.54 -11.86 4.43
C SER A 128 -17.14 -13.12 3.65
N TYR A 129 -15.84 -13.27 3.45
CA TYR A 129 -15.24 -14.46 2.85
C TYR A 129 -15.37 -15.65 3.79
N GLY A 130 -15.79 -16.81 3.26
CA GLY A 130 -15.77 -18.12 3.92
C GLY A 130 -14.63 -19.02 3.44
N HIS A 131 -13.90 -18.58 2.39
CA HIS A 131 -12.70 -19.23 1.84
C HIS A 131 -11.88 -18.20 1.05
N ALA A 132 -10.61 -18.48 0.77
CA ALA A 132 -9.65 -17.50 0.23
C ALA A 132 -10.00 -16.91 -1.14
N THR A 133 -10.76 -17.60 -1.98
CA THR A 133 -10.99 -17.18 -3.38
C THR A 133 -12.46 -17.18 -3.76
N TYR A 134 -12.92 -16.13 -4.46
CA TYR A 134 -14.27 -16.03 -5.02
C TYR A 134 -14.21 -15.46 -6.45
N THR A 135 -14.39 -16.30 -7.45
CA THR A 135 -14.40 -15.88 -8.87
C THR A 135 -15.77 -15.35 -9.32
N GLY A 136 -16.78 -15.45 -8.47
CA GLY A 136 -18.13 -14.97 -8.75
C GLY A 136 -18.29 -13.46 -8.53
N ARG A 137 -19.13 -12.82 -9.34
CA ARG A 137 -19.48 -11.38 -9.24
C ARG A 137 -20.47 -11.11 -8.11
N ILE A 138 -20.07 -11.38 -6.86
CA ILE A 138 -20.94 -11.31 -5.69
C ILE A 138 -21.39 -9.89 -5.42
N LEU A 139 -20.47 -8.91 -5.48
CA LEU A 139 -20.78 -7.50 -5.21
C LEU A 139 -21.85 -6.94 -6.16
N GLU A 140 -21.95 -7.44 -7.39
CA GLU A 140 -22.99 -7.02 -8.36
C GLU A 140 -24.39 -7.53 -8.00
N ARG A 141 -24.50 -8.49 -7.09
CA ARG A 141 -25.77 -9.08 -6.64
C ARG A 141 -26.25 -8.47 -5.34
N MET A 142 -25.43 -7.66 -4.67
CA MET A 142 -25.79 -6.98 -3.44
C MET A 142 -26.95 -6.01 -3.66
N ARG A 143 -27.75 -5.79 -2.63
CA ARG A 143 -28.88 -4.86 -2.68
C ARG A 143 -28.88 -4.02 -1.40
N PRO A 144 -29.29 -2.74 -1.49
CA PRO A 144 -29.56 -1.92 -0.30
C PRO A 144 -30.51 -2.61 0.65
N GLY A 145 -30.16 -2.65 1.93
CA GLY A 145 -30.95 -3.36 2.94
C GLY A 145 -32.21 -2.59 3.39
N LYS A 146 -32.26 -1.24 3.18
CA LYS A 146 -33.36 -0.40 3.60
C LYS A 146 -33.52 0.81 2.69
N SER A 147 -34.70 0.96 2.07
CA SER A 147 -34.97 1.99 1.04
C SER A 147 -34.84 3.42 1.55
N ASP A 148 -35.22 3.67 2.81
CA ASP A 148 -35.32 5.01 3.40
C ASP A 148 -34.07 5.39 4.23
N ALA A 149 -33.01 4.59 4.16
CA ALA A 149 -31.77 4.80 4.88
C ALA A 149 -30.63 5.21 3.94
N TYR A 150 -29.59 5.78 4.49
CA TYR A 150 -28.31 5.92 3.81
C TYR A 150 -27.63 4.53 3.72
N ASN A 151 -27.53 3.99 2.51
CA ASN A 151 -27.05 2.63 2.29
C ASN A 151 -25.57 2.60 1.91
N ILE A 152 -24.78 1.79 2.61
CA ILE A 152 -23.37 1.55 2.36
C ILE A 152 -23.19 0.09 1.95
N LEU A 153 -22.43 -0.14 0.87
CA LEU A 153 -21.92 -1.46 0.53
C LEU A 153 -20.50 -1.60 1.09
N LEU A 154 -20.27 -2.59 1.92
CA LEU A 154 -18.95 -2.98 2.41
C LEU A 154 -18.50 -4.23 1.67
N GLY A 155 -17.43 -4.14 0.89
CA GLY A 155 -16.95 -5.19 0.01
C GLY A 155 -15.43 -5.36 0.04
N HIS A 156 -14.98 -6.58 -0.27
CA HIS A 156 -13.56 -6.91 -0.40
C HIS A 156 -13.34 -7.67 -1.70
N GLY A 157 -12.45 -7.20 -2.57
CA GLY A 157 -12.17 -7.83 -3.86
C GLY A 157 -12.01 -6.83 -5.00
N GLY A 158 -12.05 -7.33 -6.24
CA GLY A 158 -11.95 -6.51 -7.45
C GLY A 158 -11.00 -7.04 -8.52
N ASP A 159 -10.27 -8.14 -8.24
CA ASP A 159 -9.51 -8.88 -9.24
C ASP A 159 -10.26 -10.15 -9.68
N MET A 160 -9.67 -10.94 -10.58
CA MET A 160 -10.34 -12.10 -11.18
C MET A 160 -10.58 -13.26 -10.21
N GLU A 161 -9.81 -13.35 -9.12
CA GLU A 161 -9.87 -14.43 -8.12
C GLU A 161 -10.65 -14.01 -6.87
N HIS A 162 -10.83 -12.69 -6.68
CA HIS A 162 -11.41 -12.11 -5.47
C HIS A 162 -12.58 -11.18 -5.82
N MET A 163 -13.78 -11.74 -5.91
CA MET A 163 -15.06 -11.04 -6.17
C MET A 163 -14.96 -9.99 -7.29
N PRO A 164 -14.64 -10.40 -8.54
CA PRO A 164 -14.61 -9.46 -9.66
C PRO A 164 -15.93 -8.71 -9.82
N PHE A 165 -15.86 -7.44 -10.20
CA PHE A 165 -17.05 -6.61 -10.43
C PHE A 165 -16.81 -5.55 -11.52
N SER A 166 -17.92 -5.08 -12.12
CA SER A 166 -17.93 -3.86 -12.95
C SER A 166 -18.32 -2.67 -12.06
N LYS A 167 -17.48 -1.62 -12.07
CA LYS A 167 -17.77 -0.39 -11.33
C LYS A 167 -19.07 0.27 -11.79
N GLU A 168 -19.37 0.18 -13.10
CA GLU A 168 -20.58 0.73 -13.70
C GLU A 168 -21.83 -0.01 -13.24
N HIS A 169 -21.71 -1.32 -12.99
CA HIS A 169 -22.82 -2.13 -12.48
C HIS A 169 -23.04 -1.84 -11.00
N VAL A 170 -21.99 -1.90 -10.18
CA VAL A 170 -22.07 -1.67 -8.74
C VAL A 170 -22.59 -0.25 -8.44
N ALA A 171 -22.17 0.76 -9.22
CA ALA A 171 -22.63 2.14 -9.06
C ALA A 171 -24.14 2.32 -9.25
N LYS A 172 -24.82 1.40 -9.95
CA LYS A 172 -26.27 1.45 -10.22
C LYS A 172 -27.11 0.66 -9.20
N LEU A 173 -26.49 0.01 -8.22
CA LEU A 173 -27.21 -0.83 -7.26
C LEU A 173 -28.01 -0.03 -6.20
N GLY A 174 -27.82 1.30 -6.13
CA GLY A 174 -28.55 2.17 -5.21
C GLY A 174 -27.90 2.39 -3.84
N PHE A 175 -26.63 2.00 -3.68
CA PHE A 175 -25.85 2.38 -2.51
C PHE A 175 -25.36 3.83 -2.64
N GLN A 176 -25.33 4.60 -1.55
CA GLN A 176 -24.82 5.95 -1.52
C GLN A 176 -23.29 5.97 -1.38
N TYR A 177 -22.72 4.94 -0.73
CA TYR A 177 -21.28 4.75 -0.65
C TYR A 177 -20.91 3.27 -0.79
N VAL A 178 -19.80 3.00 -1.49
CA VAL A 178 -19.21 1.67 -1.68
C VAL A 178 -17.81 1.67 -1.12
N ALA A 179 -17.65 1.04 0.05
CA ALA A 179 -16.40 0.90 0.77
C ALA A 179 -15.72 -0.40 0.39
N LEU A 180 -14.56 -0.33 -0.26
CA LEU A 180 -13.85 -1.49 -0.82
C LEU A 180 -12.48 -1.69 -0.18
N GLY A 181 -12.14 -2.95 0.09
CA GLY A 181 -10.80 -3.44 0.42
C GLY A 181 -10.23 -4.37 -0.66
N HIS A 182 -9.10 -5.00 -0.38
CA HIS A 182 -8.33 -5.91 -1.21
C HIS A 182 -7.24 -5.23 -2.07
N MET A 183 -7.55 -4.11 -2.69
CA MET A 183 -6.55 -3.36 -3.44
C MET A 183 -5.71 -2.52 -2.49
N HIS A 184 -4.44 -2.88 -2.30
CA HIS A 184 -3.54 -2.25 -1.31
C HIS A 184 -3.25 -0.76 -1.60
N LYS A 185 -3.44 -0.32 -2.85
CA LYS A 185 -3.28 1.09 -3.23
C LYS A 185 -4.61 1.83 -3.07
N PRO A 186 -4.65 2.93 -2.30
CA PRO A 186 -5.87 3.73 -2.16
C PRO A 186 -6.28 4.34 -3.50
N ALA A 187 -7.58 4.28 -3.80
CA ALA A 187 -8.11 4.80 -5.06
C ALA A 187 -9.57 5.25 -4.95
N HIS A 188 -9.86 6.46 -5.39
CA HIS A 188 -11.23 6.92 -5.62
C HIS A 188 -11.70 6.41 -6.99
N ILE A 189 -12.50 5.34 -7.01
CA ILE A 189 -13.02 4.73 -8.25
C ILE A 189 -14.11 5.60 -8.87
N LEU A 190 -15.01 6.10 -8.01
CA LEU A 190 -16.01 7.10 -8.36
C LEU A 190 -16.02 8.17 -7.26
N LYS A 191 -15.92 9.43 -7.67
CA LYS A 191 -15.83 10.56 -6.74
C LYS A 191 -16.98 10.53 -5.72
N ASN A 192 -16.64 10.59 -4.44
CA ASN A 192 -17.57 10.61 -3.30
C ASN A 192 -18.57 9.44 -3.22
N HIS A 193 -18.37 8.38 -4.01
CA HIS A 193 -19.31 7.27 -4.11
C HIS A 193 -18.66 5.89 -3.94
N MET A 194 -17.48 5.64 -4.53
CA MET A 194 -16.83 4.33 -4.48
C MET A 194 -15.32 4.49 -4.34
N ALA A 195 -14.73 3.82 -3.34
CA ALA A 195 -13.30 3.90 -3.12
C ALA A 195 -12.71 2.62 -2.52
N PHE A 196 -11.46 2.33 -2.89
CA PHE A 196 -10.57 1.45 -2.15
C PHE A 196 -9.83 2.26 -1.08
N ALA A 197 -9.86 1.80 0.16
CA ALA A 197 -9.11 2.46 1.25
C ALA A 197 -7.59 2.27 1.08
N GLY A 198 -7.17 1.15 0.51
CA GLY A 198 -5.79 0.69 0.52
C GLY A 198 -5.38 0.09 1.87
N THR A 199 -4.16 -0.41 1.95
CA THR A 199 -3.60 -0.84 3.24
C THR A 199 -3.41 0.33 4.18
N LEU A 200 -3.62 0.10 5.47
CA LEU A 200 -3.40 1.13 6.49
C LEU A 200 -1.90 1.42 6.67
N GLU A 201 -1.06 0.37 6.64
CA GLU A 201 0.40 0.43 6.56
C GLU A 201 0.88 -0.38 5.35
N PRO A 202 1.87 0.08 4.57
CA PRO A 202 2.40 -0.68 3.45
C PRO A 202 3.17 -1.90 3.94
N LEU A 203 3.08 -3.04 3.26
CA LEU A 203 3.70 -4.31 3.66
C LEU A 203 5.00 -4.61 2.90
N SER A 204 5.22 -3.98 1.75
CA SER A 204 6.38 -4.27 0.90
C SER A 204 6.81 -3.09 0.03
N TYR A 205 8.00 -3.20 -0.56
CA TYR A 205 8.55 -2.19 -1.47
C TYR A 205 7.73 -1.99 -2.77
N THR A 206 6.79 -2.86 -3.07
CA THR A 206 5.86 -2.69 -4.19
C THR A 206 4.71 -1.76 -3.87
N GLU A 207 4.45 -1.54 -2.58
CA GLU A 207 3.39 -0.68 -2.06
C GLU A 207 3.92 0.72 -1.76
N THR A 208 4.30 1.42 -2.80
CA THR A 208 4.83 2.79 -2.71
C THR A 208 3.72 3.83 -2.62
N GLY A 209 4.03 4.98 -2.04
CA GLY A 209 3.12 6.11 -1.96
C GLY A 209 2.55 6.34 -0.57
N LYS A 210 1.34 6.90 -0.53
CA LYS A 210 0.66 7.23 0.73
C LYS A 210 -0.30 6.11 1.11
N HIS A 211 -0.27 5.69 2.37
CA HIS A 211 -1.17 4.73 2.98
C HIS A 211 -1.91 5.37 4.14
N GLY A 212 -3.10 4.90 4.47
CA GLY A 212 -3.94 5.52 5.49
C GLY A 212 -5.39 5.06 5.39
N TYR A 213 -6.33 5.98 5.63
CA TYR A 213 -7.76 5.69 5.66
C TYR A 213 -8.57 6.71 4.87
N ILE A 214 -9.84 6.39 4.63
CA ILE A 214 -10.81 7.31 4.06
C ILE A 214 -11.67 7.88 5.21
N LEU A 215 -11.70 9.20 5.33
CA LEU A 215 -12.67 9.92 6.13
C LEU A 215 -13.85 10.29 5.25
N GLY A 216 -15.04 9.87 5.65
CA GLY A 216 -16.29 10.21 4.98
C GLY A 216 -17.18 11.08 5.83
N GLU A 217 -17.85 12.03 5.21
CA GLU A 217 -18.86 12.90 5.82
C GLU A 217 -20.13 12.85 4.99
N VAL A 218 -21.24 12.63 5.65
CA VAL A 218 -22.59 12.65 5.06
C VAL A 218 -23.33 13.84 5.62
N SER A 219 -23.71 14.77 4.75
CA SER A 219 -24.46 15.96 5.12
C SER A 219 -25.90 15.60 5.54
N THR A 220 -26.62 16.57 6.09
CA THR A 220 -28.04 16.43 6.40
C THR A 220 -28.92 16.26 5.15
N SER A 221 -28.42 16.66 3.98
CA SER A 221 -29.07 16.42 2.67
C SER A 221 -28.77 15.04 2.08
N GLY A 222 -27.92 14.23 2.75
CA GLY A 222 -27.50 12.91 2.26
C GLY A 222 -26.33 12.94 1.25
N GLU A 223 -25.72 14.11 1.03
CA GLU A 223 -24.52 14.21 0.17
C GLU A 223 -23.30 13.63 0.89
N THR A 224 -22.55 12.81 0.17
CA THR A 224 -21.31 12.19 0.66
C THR A 224 -20.10 12.99 0.18
N THR A 225 -19.17 13.23 1.10
CA THR A 225 -17.82 13.71 0.78
C THR A 225 -16.82 12.74 1.38
N ILE A 226 -15.85 12.28 0.59
CA ILE A 226 -14.78 11.41 1.08
C ILE A 226 -13.41 12.04 0.84
N THR A 227 -12.53 11.91 1.83
CA THR A 227 -11.15 12.39 1.78
C THR A 227 -10.21 11.26 2.18
N PHE A 228 -9.19 11.00 1.38
CA PHE A 228 -8.11 10.11 1.78
C PHE A 228 -7.17 10.84 2.74
N VAL A 229 -6.95 10.27 3.91
CA VAL A 229 -6.07 10.79 4.96
C VAL A 229 -4.81 9.91 5.02
N PRO A 230 -3.64 10.42 4.60
CA PRO A 230 -2.38 9.72 4.80
C PRO A 230 -2.10 9.54 6.28
N PHE A 231 -1.82 8.30 6.71
CA PHE A 231 -1.76 8.00 8.14
C PHE A 231 -0.69 6.99 8.54
N ALA A 232 -0.11 6.27 7.59
CA ALA A 232 0.96 5.30 7.84
C ALA A 232 2.18 5.93 8.50
N CYS A 233 2.84 5.16 9.37
CA CYS A 233 4.08 5.56 10.04
C CYS A 233 5.23 5.75 9.04
N ARG A 234 5.30 4.89 8.02
CA ARG A 234 6.39 4.86 7.04
C ARG A 234 5.87 4.69 5.62
N LYS A 235 6.75 4.98 4.67
CA LYS A 235 6.55 4.70 3.24
C LYS A 235 7.70 3.86 2.72
N TYR A 236 7.42 3.03 1.72
CA TYR A 236 8.46 2.52 0.86
C TYR A 236 8.71 3.53 -0.28
N VAL A 237 9.96 3.89 -0.46
CA VAL A 237 10.38 4.91 -1.42
C VAL A 237 11.37 4.32 -2.41
N ASN A 238 10.99 4.27 -3.69
CA ASN A 238 11.91 3.95 -4.78
C ASN A 238 12.59 5.25 -5.22
N MET A 239 13.89 5.36 -5.00
CA MET A 239 14.68 6.56 -5.24
C MET A 239 15.74 6.29 -6.33
N ALA A 240 15.69 7.02 -7.43
CA ALA A 240 16.73 6.99 -8.46
C ALA A 240 17.68 8.17 -8.26
N MET A 241 18.99 7.88 -8.34
CA MET A 241 20.05 8.85 -8.18
C MET A 241 20.95 8.83 -9.43
N ASP A 242 21.13 10.00 -10.04
CA ASP A 242 22.01 10.16 -11.18
C ASP A 242 23.43 10.48 -10.70
N ILE A 243 24.35 9.59 -11.03
CA ILE A 243 25.77 9.68 -10.67
C ILE A 243 26.55 10.18 -11.87
N ASN A 244 27.58 10.97 -11.64
CA ASN A 244 28.55 11.35 -12.68
C ASN A 244 29.98 11.03 -12.22
N SER A 245 30.87 10.93 -13.18
CA SER A 245 32.26 10.47 -12.99
C SER A 245 33.12 11.42 -12.13
N THR A 246 32.66 12.64 -11.86
CA THR A 246 33.38 13.57 -10.98
C THR A 246 33.07 13.35 -9.50
N TYR A 247 32.06 12.54 -9.17
CA TYR A 247 31.67 12.28 -7.78
C TYR A 247 32.64 11.28 -7.14
N THR A 248 33.02 11.57 -5.91
CA THR A 248 33.65 10.59 -5.02
C THR A 248 32.60 9.74 -4.34
N ASN A 249 33.00 8.62 -3.72
CA ASN A 249 32.06 7.83 -2.90
C ASN A 249 31.44 8.67 -1.77
N GLY A 250 32.19 9.62 -1.20
CA GLY A 250 31.68 10.55 -0.19
C GLY A 250 30.58 11.48 -0.74
N ASP A 251 30.77 11.98 -1.97
CA ASP A 251 29.76 12.83 -2.61
C ASP A 251 28.46 12.04 -2.88
N ILE A 252 28.59 10.78 -3.32
CA ILE A 252 27.44 9.90 -3.54
C ILE A 252 26.72 9.62 -2.21
N CYS A 253 27.46 9.31 -1.14
CA CYS A 253 26.86 9.12 0.18
C CYS A 253 26.11 10.37 0.64
N ASN A 254 26.70 11.55 0.52
CA ASN A 254 26.07 12.82 0.91
C ASN A 254 24.82 13.12 0.07
N LEU A 255 24.89 12.85 -1.24
CA LEU A 255 23.76 13.04 -2.15
C LEU A 255 22.58 12.13 -1.79
N VAL A 256 22.85 10.83 -1.55
CA VAL A 256 21.86 9.84 -1.14
C VAL A 256 21.26 10.21 0.22
N GLU A 257 22.10 10.52 1.21
CA GLU A 257 21.64 10.90 2.55
C GLU A 257 20.80 12.17 2.53
N GLY A 258 21.26 13.21 1.84
CA GLY A 258 20.51 14.46 1.69
C GLY A 258 19.12 14.22 1.09
N LYS A 259 19.02 13.34 0.08
CA LYS A 259 17.74 13.00 -0.52
C LYS A 259 16.83 12.18 0.42
N MET A 260 17.39 11.27 1.21
CA MET A 260 16.64 10.53 2.23
C MET A 260 16.13 11.46 3.34
N GLN A 261 16.92 12.44 3.76
CA GLN A 261 16.48 13.44 4.74
C GLN A 261 15.32 14.29 4.20
N GLU A 262 15.38 14.72 2.95
CA GLU A 262 14.31 15.46 2.28
C GLU A 262 12.99 14.66 2.22
N LEU A 263 13.08 13.36 1.89
CA LEU A 263 11.93 12.48 1.71
C LEU A 263 11.40 11.89 3.02
N GLY A 264 12.18 11.98 4.10
CA GLY A 264 11.87 11.47 5.44
C GLY A 264 12.79 10.33 5.88
N ALA A 265 13.65 10.61 6.85
CA ALA A 265 14.70 9.69 7.32
C ALA A 265 14.20 8.32 7.80
N ASP A 266 12.96 8.26 8.29
CA ASP A 266 12.34 7.04 8.83
C ASP A 266 11.72 6.12 7.77
N ASN A 267 11.66 6.55 6.51
CA ASN A 267 11.12 5.74 5.41
C ASN A 267 12.05 4.57 5.06
N ILE A 268 11.51 3.61 4.32
CA ILE A 268 12.25 2.45 3.84
C ILE A 268 12.60 2.68 2.36
N TYR A 269 13.88 2.62 2.04
CA TYR A 269 14.39 3.01 0.74
C TYR A 269 14.83 1.84 -0.12
N ARG A 270 14.49 1.89 -1.40
CA ARG A 270 15.13 1.14 -2.48
C ARG A 270 15.83 2.15 -3.39
N ILE A 271 17.15 2.04 -3.51
CA ILE A 271 17.99 3.04 -4.17
C ILE A 271 18.48 2.47 -5.49
N LEU A 272 18.22 3.17 -6.58
CA LEU A 272 18.76 2.89 -7.90
C LEU A 272 19.80 3.95 -8.24
N LEU A 273 21.07 3.55 -8.34
CA LEU A 273 22.14 4.38 -8.85
C LEU A 273 22.24 4.18 -10.36
N ARG A 274 22.37 5.24 -11.13
CA ARG A 274 22.49 5.21 -12.59
C ARG A 274 23.37 6.37 -13.06
N GLY A 275 23.76 6.35 -14.33
CA GLY A 275 24.66 7.34 -14.92
C GLY A 275 26.07 6.80 -15.03
N ARG A 276 27.10 7.62 -14.91
CA ARG A 276 28.49 7.21 -15.11
C ARG A 276 29.32 7.41 -13.85
N ALA A 277 30.03 6.37 -13.44
CA ALA A 277 31.01 6.41 -12.34
C ALA A 277 32.42 6.46 -12.88
N ALA A 278 33.33 7.07 -12.13
CA ALA A 278 34.76 7.08 -12.50
C ALA A 278 35.29 5.64 -12.61
N GLN A 279 36.28 5.45 -13.48
CA GLN A 279 36.96 4.17 -13.67
C GLN A 279 37.49 3.65 -12.33
N ASN A 280 37.29 2.36 -12.06
CA ASN A 280 37.67 1.67 -10.82
C ASN A 280 37.03 2.21 -9.53
N MET A 281 35.95 2.96 -9.62
CA MET A 281 35.22 3.43 -8.44
C MET A 281 34.33 2.34 -7.89
N GLU A 282 34.52 1.97 -6.62
CA GLU A 282 33.59 1.13 -5.87
C GLU A 282 32.60 2.02 -5.08
N ILE A 283 31.32 1.94 -5.41
CA ILE A 283 30.28 2.65 -4.66
C ILE A 283 29.93 1.84 -3.43
N ASN A 284 30.18 2.42 -2.26
CA ASN A 284 29.94 1.78 -0.97
C ASN A 284 29.01 2.63 -0.09
N LEU A 285 27.77 2.16 0.08
CA LEU A 285 26.77 2.79 0.92
C LEU A 285 26.58 2.06 2.28
N SER A 286 27.51 1.21 2.70
CA SER A 286 27.38 0.38 3.91
C SER A 286 27.19 1.19 5.21
N GLU A 287 27.75 2.39 5.27
CA GLU A 287 27.54 3.29 6.41
C GLU A 287 26.09 3.79 6.47
N LEU A 288 25.50 4.14 5.33
CA LEU A 288 24.10 4.55 5.24
C LEU A 288 23.15 3.40 5.58
N THR A 289 23.44 2.17 5.13
CA THR A 289 22.60 1.00 5.44
C THR A 289 22.59 0.63 6.93
N ARG A 290 23.55 1.09 7.71
CA ARG A 290 23.56 0.94 9.18
C ARG A 290 22.70 1.97 9.89
N ARG A 291 22.54 3.16 9.31
CA ARG A 291 21.83 4.29 9.94
C ARG A 291 20.38 4.41 9.46
N TYR A 292 20.08 3.95 8.27
CA TYR A 292 18.78 4.12 7.60
C TYR A 292 18.21 2.77 7.18
N CYS A 293 16.89 2.71 7.03
CA CYS A 293 16.19 1.54 6.52
C CYS A 293 16.34 1.45 4.99
N ILE A 294 17.49 0.98 4.50
CA ILE A 294 17.74 0.75 3.08
C ILE A 294 17.53 -0.73 2.78
N ASN A 295 16.43 -1.02 2.08
CA ASN A 295 16.04 -2.39 1.72
C ASN A 295 16.95 -2.96 0.63
N GLU A 296 17.28 -2.15 -0.38
CA GLU A 296 18.07 -2.57 -1.52
C GLU A 296 18.83 -1.38 -2.14
N VAL A 297 20.04 -1.63 -2.58
CA VAL A 297 20.80 -0.72 -3.44
C VAL A 297 21.06 -1.45 -4.75
N ILE A 298 20.63 -0.86 -5.86
CA ILE A 298 20.83 -1.38 -7.21
C ILE A 298 21.79 -0.42 -7.91
N ASP A 299 22.99 -0.90 -8.19
CA ASP A 299 23.95 -0.16 -8.99
C ASP A 299 23.76 -0.51 -10.47
N LYS A 300 23.40 0.48 -11.26
CA LYS A 300 23.35 0.47 -12.73
C LYS A 300 24.18 1.60 -13.32
N THR A 301 25.21 2.03 -12.62
CA THR A 301 26.17 2.99 -13.18
C THR A 301 27.02 2.30 -14.24
N GLU A 302 27.36 3.03 -15.27
CA GLU A 302 28.32 2.63 -16.32
C GLU A 302 29.68 3.26 -16.00
N CYS A 303 30.76 2.61 -16.43
CA CYS A 303 32.09 3.17 -16.27
C CYS A 303 32.27 4.33 -17.25
N ASP A 304 32.74 5.47 -16.76
CA ASP A 304 33.13 6.59 -17.62
C ASP A 304 34.59 6.38 -18.05
N TYR A 305 34.78 5.75 -19.20
CA TYR A 305 36.12 5.51 -19.75
C TYR A 305 36.65 6.77 -20.42
N ASP A 306 37.92 7.12 -20.13
CA ASP A 306 38.67 8.05 -20.95
C ASP A 306 39.03 7.34 -22.28
N MET A 307 38.26 7.66 -23.32
CA MET A 307 38.40 7.03 -24.63
C MET A 307 39.75 7.34 -25.28
N ASP A 308 40.32 8.51 -25.01
CA ASP A 308 41.63 8.90 -25.55
C ASP A 308 42.74 8.10 -24.85
N GLU A 309 42.69 7.94 -23.54
CA GLU A 309 43.62 7.11 -22.78
C GLU A 309 43.49 5.63 -23.16
N LEU A 310 42.28 5.11 -23.32
CA LEU A 310 42.02 3.75 -23.78
C LEU A 310 42.60 3.51 -25.19
N HIS A 311 42.42 4.45 -26.09
CA HIS A 311 42.93 4.36 -27.45
C HIS A 311 44.46 4.35 -27.45
N VAL A 312 45.10 5.28 -26.74
CA VAL A 312 46.56 5.36 -26.62
C VAL A 312 47.14 4.08 -26.02
N SER A 313 46.54 3.57 -24.97
CA SER A 313 47.00 2.37 -24.26
C SER A 313 46.81 1.08 -25.05
N ASN A 314 45.94 1.09 -26.08
CA ASN A 314 45.56 -0.11 -26.83
C ASN A 314 45.76 0.01 -28.34
N HIS A 315 46.50 1.04 -28.82
CA HIS A 315 46.61 1.35 -30.24
C HIS A 315 47.11 0.19 -31.13
N ASP A 316 47.88 -0.74 -30.56
CA ASP A 316 48.46 -1.88 -31.27
C ASP A 316 47.63 -3.16 -31.21
N ASN A 317 46.50 -3.16 -30.50
CA ASN A 317 45.69 -4.35 -30.30
C ASN A 317 44.27 -4.22 -30.91
N LEU A 318 43.45 -5.25 -30.73
CA LEU A 318 42.08 -5.32 -31.29
C LEU A 318 41.17 -4.22 -30.75
N LEU A 319 41.35 -3.82 -29.48
CA LEU A 319 40.54 -2.78 -28.84
C LEU A 319 40.82 -1.40 -29.45
N GLY A 320 42.08 -1.05 -29.66
CA GLY A 320 42.44 0.22 -30.33
C GLY A 320 41.85 0.30 -31.74
N ARG A 321 41.94 -0.79 -32.52
CA ARG A 321 41.33 -0.86 -33.86
C ARG A 321 39.79 -0.73 -33.81
N LEU A 322 39.14 -1.30 -32.79
CA LEU A 322 37.70 -1.16 -32.61
C LEU A 322 37.32 0.29 -32.27
N ILE A 323 38.10 0.96 -31.42
CA ILE A 323 37.90 2.38 -31.09
C ILE A 323 38.04 3.24 -32.33
N ASP A 324 39.10 3.01 -33.14
CA ASP A 324 39.30 3.70 -34.42
C ASP A 324 38.10 3.52 -35.36
N GLU A 325 37.59 2.29 -35.46
CA GLU A 325 36.45 1.95 -36.31
C GLU A 325 35.18 2.66 -35.88
N LEU A 326 34.92 2.74 -34.57
CA LEU A 326 33.74 3.36 -33.99
C LEU A 326 33.80 4.89 -33.95
N THR A 327 34.99 5.48 -33.89
CA THR A 327 35.20 6.94 -33.84
C THR A 327 35.37 7.57 -35.25
N ASP A 328 35.59 6.77 -36.31
CA ASP A 328 35.72 7.26 -37.67
C ASP A 328 34.38 7.70 -38.29
N ASP A 329 34.13 9.01 -38.25
CA ASP A 329 32.91 9.63 -38.80
C ASP A 329 32.72 9.41 -40.32
N LYS A 330 33.77 8.96 -41.07
CA LYS A 330 33.70 8.75 -42.50
C LYS A 330 33.10 7.41 -42.92
N LYS A 331 32.99 6.46 -41.97
CA LYS A 331 32.57 5.08 -42.28
C LYS A 331 31.06 4.83 -42.26
N GLY A 332 30.22 5.83 -42.09
CA GLY A 332 28.77 5.73 -42.20
C GLY A 332 28.16 4.71 -41.20
N GLY A 333 27.19 5.11 -40.45
CA GLY A 333 26.45 4.31 -39.44
C GLY A 333 25.69 5.22 -38.52
N ASP A 334 24.70 4.66 -37.82
CA ASP A 334 23.94 5.44 -36.85
C ASP A 334 24.84 5.88 -35.69
N LYS A 335 25.03 7.20 -35.55
CA LYS A 335 25.87 7.79 -34.49
C LYS A 335 25.47 7.30 -33.10
N ALA A 336 24.16 7.15 -32.85
CA ALA A 336 23.64 6.68 -31.56
C ALA A 336 24.02 5.22 -31.26
N ILE A 337 24.15 4.38 -32.30
CA ILE A 337 24.63 2.99 -32.16
C ILE A 337 26.12 2.96 -31.87
N ARG A 338 26.92 3.80 -32.54
CA ARG A 338 28.36 3.91 -32.31
C ARG A 338 28.67 4.42 -30.91
N ASP A 339 28.01 5.50 -30.50
CA ASP A 339 28.15 6.05 -29.15
C ASP A 339 27.79 5.01 -28.08
N LYS A 340 26.76 4.18 -28.33
CA LYS A 340 26.36 3.10 -27.42
C LYS A 340 27.34 1.91 -27.42
N ALA A 341 28.05 1.69 -28.49
CA ALA A 341 29.07 0.63 -28.60
C ALA A 341 30.43 1.03 -28.00
N LEU A 342 30.68 2.33 -27.84
CA LEU A 342 31.88 2.90 -27.22
C LEU A 342 31.77 2.96 -25.69
N HIS A 343 30.58 2.81 -25.14
CA HIS A 343 30.25 2.82 -23.70
C HIS A 343 29.73 1.46 -23.24
#